data_6dbb8bc7a158b0067ecd8f716a756846
#
_entry.id   6dbb8bc7a158b0067ecd8f716a756846
#
_cell.length_a   1.000
_cell.length_b   1.000
_cell.length_c   1.000
_cell.angle_alpha   90.00
_cell.angle_beta   90.00
_cell.angle_gamma   90.00
#
_symmetry.space_group_name_H-M   'P 1'
#
loop_
_entity.id
_entity.type
_entity.pdbx_description
1 polymer ?
#
loop_
_entity_poly.entity_id
_entity_poly.type
_entity_poly.pdbx_seq_one_letter_code
_entity_poly.pdbx_strand_id
1 'polypeptide(L)'
;MKEMRKKMDDKILQKDHKTVIGKIIYLSDKEDRKGQERGREYFIINKHANGHRKIVAHCEIDDRPAVMRDITYSLDENWLPLDCFVRISVDDKFMGSGWFNFSEGFAECEADTLLEGRVSQRMKTQGQLKTFQNHAIACDAWHLRLFDRSKSENPQNIGEMMLSSPDHRGATGPMLFSITSNIEFVGEESVTVKAGTFDALHYRFVGTPGLPQEHPPYDVWCTNDGDFLFLKGAVGGYMQTYYELVELENS
;
A
#
# COMPACT_ATOMS: atom_id res chain seq x y z
N MET A 1 -28.38 28.52 26.35
CA MET A 1 -28.06 28.67 24.90
C MET A 1 -26.60 29.03 24.64
N LYS A 2 -25.99 30.02 25.28
CA LYS A 2 -24.55 30.35 25.09
C LYS A 2 -23.60 29.22 25.50
N GLU A 3 -23.88 28.51 26.61
CA GLU A 3 -23.06 27.37 27.07
C GLU A 3 -23.18 26.12 26.19
N MET A 4 -24.36 25.88 25.64
CA MET A 4 -24.54 24.78 24.65
C MET A 4 -23.84 25.09 23.32
N ARG A 5 -23.86 26.35 22.85
CA ARG A 5 -23.09 26.77 21.68
C ARG A 5 -21.59 26.61 21.92
N LYS A 6 -21.06 27.06 23.07
CA LYS A 6 -19.64 26.91 23.41
C LYS A 6 -19.21 25.43 23.46
N LYS A 7 -20.03 24.54 24.04
CA LYS A 7 -19.77 23.08 24.02
C LYS A 7 -19.86 22.44 22.63
N MET A 8 -20.70 22.97 21.74
CA MET A 8 -20.75 22.54 20.32
C MET A 8 -19.54 23.05 19.55
N ASP A 9 -19.15 24.31 19.75
CA ASP A 9 -17.97 24.90 19.08
C ASP A 9 -16.67 24.21 19.54
N ASP A 10 -16.53 23.88 20.83
CA ASP A 10 -15.39 23.12 21.34
C ASP A 10 -15.33 21.67 20.79
N LYS A 11 -16.49 21.04 20.51
CA LYS A 11 -16.54 19.71 19.86
C LYS A 11 -16.21 19.74 18.36
N ILE A 12 -16.53 20.83 17.68
CA ILE A 12 -16.25 21.01 16.24
C ILE A 12 -14.75 21.23 15.99
N LEU A 13 -14.02 21.73 16.99
CA LEU A 13 -12.56 22.01 16.90
C LEU A 13 -11.69 20.82 17.37
N GLN A 14 -12.29 19.77 17.94
CA GLN A 14 -11.55 18.60 18.40
C GLN A 14 -11.33 17.65 17.21
N LYS A 15 -10.09 17.50 16.77
CA LYS A 15 -9.73 16.47 15.78
C LYS A 15 -9.94 15.10 16.41
N ASP A 16 -10.95 14.36 15.94
CA ASP A 16 -11.22 12.97 16.36
C ASP A 16 -10.43 11.94 15.54
N HIS A 17 -9.38 12.37 14.82
CA HIS A 17 -8.54 11.51 14.02
C HIS A 17 -7.07 11.89 14.17
N LYS A 18 -6.20 10.89 14.04
CA LYS A 18 -4.75 11.07 13.92
C LYS A 18 -4.37 11.15 12.45
N THR A 19 -3.44 12.03 12.11
CA THR A 19 -2.90 12.15 10.75
C THR A 19 -1.42 11.86 10.78
N VAL A 20 -0.98 11.00 9.85
CA VAL A 20 0.43 10.72 9.57
C VAL A 20 0.71 11.18 8.15
N ILE A 21 1.73 12.02 7.97
CA ILE A 21 2.20 12.50 6.67
C ILE A 21 3.61 11.99 6.48
N GLY A 22 3.91 11.40 5.32
CA GLY A 22 5.24 10.86 5.08
C GLY A 22 5.66 10.93 3.62
N LYS A 23 6.97 10.71 3.43
CA LYS A 23 7.62 10.59 2.13
C LYS A 23 8.52 9.36 2.11
N ILE A 24 8.37 8.54 1.09
CA ILE A 24 9.25 7.41 0.77
C ILE A 24 10.02 7.77 -0.48
N ILE A 25 11.33 7.49 -0.52
CA ILE A 25 12.14 7.56 -1.73
C ILE A 25 12.42 6.16 -2.26
N TYR A 26 12.53 6.04 -3.57
CA TYR A 26 12.90 4.82 -4.28
C TYR A 26 14.33 4.98 -4.78
N LEU A 27 15.20 4.08 -4.37
CA LEU A 27 16.61 4.11 -4.69
C LEU A 27 16.99 2.89 -5.53
N SER A 28 17.91 3.07 -6.47
CA SER A 28 18.50 1.95 -7.20
C SER A 28 19.50 1.20 -6.33
N ASP A 29 19.46 -0.12 -6.34
CA ASP A 29 20.51 -0.99 -5.78
C ASP A 29 21.34 -1.66 -6.88
N LYS A 30 21.17 -1.23 -8.15
CA LYS A 30 22.01 -1.66 -9.28
C LYS A 30 23.40 -1.09 -9.13
N GLU A 31 24.42 -1.91 -9.43
CA GLU A 31 25.83 -1.57 -9.23
C GLU A 31 26.24 -0.26 -9.92
N ASP A 32 25.77 -0.05 -11.17
CA ASP A 32 26.08 1.12 -12.00
C ASP A 32 25.42 2.43 -11.53
N ARG A 33 24.40 2.36 -10.67
CA ARG A 33 23.63 3.53 -10.19
C ARG A 33 23.14 3.39 -8.75
N LYS A 34 23.88 2.68 -7.92
CA LYS A 34 23.54 2.43 -6.52
C LYS A 34 23.30 3.73 -5.75
N GLY A 35 22.17 3.81 -5.05
CA GLY A 35 21.76 4.97 -4.27
C GLY A 35 21.19 6.14 -5.10
N GLN A 36 21.11 6.01 -6.43
CA GLN A 36 20.43 7.02 -7.27
C GLN A 36 18.92 6.95 -6.99
N GLU A 37 18.31 8.12 -6.73
CA GLU A 37 16.85 8.24 -6.64
C GLU A 37 16.22 7.93 -8.00
N ARG A 38 15.20 7.07 -7.99
CA ARG A 38 14.47 6.60 -9.15
C ARG A 38 12.95 6.80 -9.01
N GLY A 39 12.53 7.45 -7.97
CA GLY A 39 11.13 7.75 -7.70
C GLY A 39 10.87 8.10 -6.25
N ARG A 40 9.63 8.42 -5.95
CA ARG A 40 9.18 8.82 -4.62
C ARG A 40 7.69 8.60 -4.45
N GLU A 41 7.28 8.61 -3.19
CA GLU A 41 5.89 8.55 -2.81
C GLU A 41 5.63 9.52 -1.66
N TYR A 42 4.58 10.33 -1.80
CA TYR A 42 4.06 11.19 -0.75
C TYR A 42 2.74 10.59 -0.27
N PHE A 43 2.53 10.49 1.04
CA PHE A 43 1.31 9.91 1.56
C PHE A 43 0.77 10.64 2.78
N ILE A 44 -0.55 10.55 2.96
CA ILE A 44 -1.29 11.00 4.13
C ILE A 44 -2.16 9.85 4.61
N ILE A 45 -1.92 9.37 5.84
CA ILE A 45 -2.76 8.37 6.49
C ILE A 45 -3.60 9.07 7.56
N ASN A 46 -4.92 8.85 7.53
CA ASN A 46 -5.83 9.25 8.59
C ASN A 46 -6.33 8.00 9.32
N LYS A 47 -6.20 7.98 10.64
CA LYS A 47 -6.78 6.97 11.53
C LYS A 47 -7.90 7.63 12.32
N HIS A 48 -9.14 7.25 12.04
CA HIS A 48 -10.32 7.78 12.68
C HIS A 48 -10.53 7.17 14.07
N ALA A 49 -11.27 7.87 14.94
CA ALA A 49 -11.55 7.41 16.30
C ALA A 49 -12.28 6.05 16.36
N ASN A 50 -13.06 5.71 15.35
CA ASN A 50 -13.73 4.42 15.21
C ASN A 50 -12.81 3.30 14.69
N GLY A 51 -11.52 3.57 14.44
CA GLY A 51 -10.55 2.61 13.93
C GLY A 51 -10.44 2.53 12.41
N HIS A 52 -11.36 3.16 11.66
CA HIS A 52 -11.22 3.24 10.19
C HIS A 52 -9.92 3.94 9.80
N ARG A 53 -9.34 3.54 8.68
CA ARG A 53 -8.13 4.12 8.11
C ARG A 53 -8.36 4.53 6.69
N LYS A 54 -7.75 5.65 6.30
CA LYS A 54 -7.71 6.11 4.92
C LYS A 54 -6.29 6.54 4.58
N ILE A 55 -5.80 6.18 3.41
CA ILE A 55 -4.59 6.74 2.83
C ILE A 55 -4.89 7.46 1.53
N VAL A 56 -4.21 8.58 1.32
CA VAL A 56 -4.02 9.22 0.02
C VAL A 56 -2.54 9.15 -0.29
N ALA A 57 -2.16 8.64 -1.46
CA ALA A 57 -0.76 8.61 -1.88
C ALA A 57 -0.60 9.08 -3.32
N HIS A 58 0.51 9.79 -3.57
CA HIS A 58 1.01 10.18 -4.87
C HIS A 58 2.36 9.53 -5.09
N CYS A 59 2.45 8.64 -6.09
CA CYS A 59 3.61 7.82 -6.37
C CYS A 59 4.21 8.23 -7.73
N GLU A 60 5.52 8.43 -7.77
CA GLU A 60 6.26 8.72 -8.99
C GLU A 60 7.39 7.71 -9.17
N ILE A 61 7.49 7.09 -10.35
CA ILE A 61 8.62 6.25 -10.76
C ILE A 61 9.25 6.93 -11.98
N ASP A 62 10.49 7.38 -11.83
CA ASP A 62 11.21 8.15 -12.87
C ASP A 62 11.83 7.26 -13.96
N ASP A 63 12.08 5.97 -13.64
CA ASP A 63 12.59 5.01 -14.62
C ASP A 63 11.60 4.80 -15.77
N ARG A 64 12.08 4.83 -17.00
CA ARG A 64 11.25 4.61 -18.20
C ARG A 64 10.76 3.16 -18.33
N PRO A 65 9.48 2.97 -18.71
CA PRO A 65 8.45 3.98 -18.83
C PRO A 65 8.13 4.60 -17.46
N ALA A 66 8.11 5.93 -17.36
CA ALA A 66 7.85 6.65 -16.12
C ALA A 66 6.40 6.44 -15.68
N VAL A 67 6.16 6.27 -14.38
CA VAL A 67 4.81 6.04 -13.84
C VAL A 67 4.47 7.10 -12.82
N MET A 68 3.30 7.71 -12.96
CA MET A 68 2.69 8.58 -11.95
C MET A 68 1.36 7.99 -11.56
N ARG A 69 1.13 7.80 -10.25
CA ARG A 69 -0.08 7.19 -9.72
C ARG A 69 -0.60 7.96 -8.52
N ASP A 70 -1.89 8.24 -8.54
CA ASP A 70 -2.63 8.74 -7.39
C ASP A 70 -3.56 7.65 -6.88
N ILE A 71 -3.60 7.45 -5.57
CA ILE A 71 -4.53 6.54 -4.91
C ILE A 71 -5.26 7.21 -3.76
N THR A 72 -6.48 6.73 -3.52
CA THR A 72 -7.18 6.90 -2.25
C THR A 72 -7.69 5.52 -1.84
N TYR A 73 -7.35 5.04 -0.66
CA TYR A 73 -7.70 3.71 -0.18
C TYR A 73 -8.23 3.76 1.23
N SER A 74 -9.35 3.08 1.50
CA SER A 74 -10.03 3.06 2.79
C SER A 74 -10.15 1.64 3.35
N LEU A 75 -9.98 1.52 4.66
CA LEU A 75 -10.10 0.30 5.43
C LEU A 75 -11.05 0.53 6.62
N ASP A 76 -11.78 -0.51 7.01
CA ASP A 76 -12.55 -0.50 8.24
C ASP A 76 -11.68 -0.67 9.51
N GLU A 77 -12.30 -0.73 10.68
CA GLU A 77 -11.62 -0.92 11.96
C GLU A 77 -10.91 -2.28 12.09
N ASN A 78 -11.32 -3.28 11.32
CA ASN A 78 -10.74 -4.62 11.25
C ASN A 78 -9.68 -4.74 10.14
N TRP A 79 -9.30 -3.63 9.52
CA TRP A 79 -8.37 -3.54 8.40
C TRP A 79 -8.89 -4.20 7.11
N LEU A 80 -10.19 -4.40 6.96
CA LEU A 80 -10.76 -4.94 5.74
C LEU A 80 -10.93 -3.82 4.71
N PRO A 81 -10.55 -4.06 3.43
CA PRO A 81 -10.76 -3.10 2.36
C PRO A 81 -12.23 -2.69 2.23
N LEU A 82 -12.47 -1.39 2.12
CA LEU A 82 -13.77 -0.80 1.83
C LEU A 82 -13.85 -0.36 0.37
N ASP A 83 -12.96 0.54 -0.03
CA ASP A 83 -12.86 1.05 -1.39
C ASP A 83 -11.44 1.50 -1.73
N CYS A 84 -11.16 1.58 -3.03
CA CYS A 84 -9.94 2.21 -3.53
C CYS A 84 -10.22 2.96 -4.83
N PHE A 85 -9.63 4.14 -5.00
CA PHE A 85 -9.57 4.84 -6.27
C PHE A 85 -8.12 4.91 -6.75
N VAL A 86 -7.90 4.61 -8.03
CA VAL A 86 -6.58 4.66 -8.68
C VAL A 86 -6.67 5.50 -9.94
N ARG A 87 -5.74 6.43 -10.11
CA ARG A 87 -5.48 7.17 -11.35
C ARG A 87 -4.03 7.00 -11.75
N ILE A 88 -3.78 6.69 -13.02
CA ILE A 88 -2.45 6.38 -13.50
C ILE A 88 -2.12 7.08 -14.82
N SER A 89 -0.88 7.55 -14.94
CA SER A 89 -0.24 7.99 -16.17
C SER A 89 1.08 7.26 -16.38
N VAL A 90 1.42 6.96 -17.63
CA VAL A 90 2.67 6.31 -18.02
C VAL A 90 3.30 7.14 -19.16
N ASP A 91 4.58 7.57 -19.01
CA ASP A 91 5.27 8.47 -19.94
C ASP A 91 4.42 9.70 -20.30
N ASP A 92 3.86 10.36 -19.26
CA ASP A 92 2.99 11.54 -19.35
C ASP A 92 1.65 11.32 -20.08
N LYS A 93 1.31 10.07 -20.42
CA LYS A 93 0.01 9.72 -21.00
C LYS A 93 -0.93 9.19 -19.94
N PHE A 94 -2.13 9.73 -19.89
CA PHE A 94 -3.19 9.16 -19.06
C PHE A 94 -3.50 7.73 -19.52
N MET A 95 -3.36 6.76 -18.60
CA MET A 95 -3.62 5.34 -18.87
C MET A 95 -4.98 4.89 -18.36
N GLY A 96 -5.53 5.59 -17.39
CA GLY A 96 -6.85 5.28 -16.88
C GLY A 96 -7.08 5.75 -15.45
N SER A 97 -8.33 5.66 -15.03
CA SER A 97 -8.74 5.79 -13.64
C SER A 97 -9.80 4.74 -13.33
N GLY A 98 -9.81 4.23 -12.09
CA GLY A 98 -10.76 3.21 -11.67
C GLY A 98 -11.10 3.31 -10.21
N TRP A 99 -12.33 2.90 -9.90
CA TRP A 99 -12.84 2.72 -8.56
C TRP A 99 -13.02 1.25 -8.27
N PHE A 100 -12.56 0.84 -7.11
CA PHE A 100 -12.67 -0.53 -6.59
C PHE A 100 -13.54 -0.51 -5.34
N ASN A 101 -14.42 -1.49 -5.23
CA ASN A 101 -15.29 -1.68 -4.08
C ASN A 101 -15.19 -3.11 -3.58
N PHE A 102 -15.22 -3.27 -2.27
CA PHE A 102 -15.05 -4.56 -1.63
C PHE A 102 -16.21 -4.82 -0.69
N SER A 103 -16.98 -5.86 -1.00
CA SER A 103 -18.11 -6.32 -0.19
C SER A 103 -17.94 -7.79 0.17
N GLU A 104 -18.76 -8.31 1.06
CA GLU A 104 -18.69 -9.71 1.40
C GLU A 104 -18.97 -10.59 0.17
N GLY A 105 -17.99 -11.42 -0.18
CA GLY A 105 -18.05 -12.35 -1.30
C GLY A 105 -17.75 -11.76 -2.67
N PHE A 106 -17.45 -10.45 -2.78
CA PHE A 106 -17.18 -9.81 -4.06
C PHE A 106 -16.16 -8.69 -3.98
N ALA A 107 -15.31 -8.58 -5.03
CA ALA A 107 -14.54 -7.41 -5.37
C ALA A 107 -15.02 -6.87 -6.72
N GLU A 108 -15.20 -5.56 -6.85
CA GLU A 108 -15.73 -4.89 -8.04
C GLU A 108 -14.75 -3.81 -8.52
N CYS A 109 -14.66 -3.61 -9.83
CA CYS A 109 -13.89 -2.52 -10.44
C CYS A 109 -14.72 -1.88 -11.56
N GLU A 110 -14.87 -0.56 -11.48
CA GLU A 110 -15.36 0.27 -12.57
C GLU A 110 -14.25 1.23 -12.99
N ALA A 111 -13.75 1.10 -14.19
CA ALA A 111 -12.63 1.89 -14.69
C ALA A 111 -12.86 2.38 -16.12
N ASP A 112 -12.16 3.46 -16.47
CA ASP A 112 -11.98 3.92 -17.85
C ASP A 112 -10.48 3.94 -18.15
N THR A 113 -10.07 3.20 -19.17
CA THR A 113 -8.67 2.98 -19.50
C THR A 113 -8.40 3.35 -20.96
N LEU A 114 -7.15 3.76 -21.24
CA LEU A 114 -6.76 4.13 -22.60
C LEU A 114 -6.79 2.94 -23.57
N LEU A 115 -6.48 1.73 -23.09
CA LEU A 115 -6.32 0.56 -23.96
C LEU A 115 -7.62 -0.24 -24.13
N GLU A 116 -8.36 -0.45 -23.03
CA GLU A 116 -9.58 -1.27 -23.01
C GLU A 116 -10.86 -0.44 -23.04
N GLY A 117 -10.78 0.89 -22.88
CA GLY A 117 -11.95 1.75 -22.69
C GLY A 117 -12.60 1.50 -21.32
N ARG A 118 -13.92 1.37 -21.28
CA ARG A 118 -14.64 1.07 -20.04
C ARG A 118 -14.42 -0.37 -19.62
N VAL A 119 -13.94 -0.54 -18.40
CA VAL A 119 -13.75 -1.84 -17.71
C VAL A 119 -14.77 -1.93 -16.57
N SER A 120 -15.56 -3.01 -16.55
CA SER A 120 -16.47 -3.34 -15.47
C SER A 120 -16.23 -4.80 -15.08
N GLN A 121 -15.72 -5.02 -13.88
CA GLN A 121 -15.39 -6.34 -13.36
C GLN A 121 -16.08 -6.58 -12.04
N ARG A 122 -16.57 -7.81 -11.85
CA ARG A 122 -17.05 -8.32 -10.58
C ARG A 122 -16.51 -9.72 -10.36
N MET A 123 -15.63 -9.85 -9.37
CA MET A 123 -14.96 -11.11 -9.04
C MET A 123 -15.48 -11.63 -7.71
N LYS A 124 -15.72 -12.95 -7.64
CA LYS A 124 -16.07 -13.61 -6.37
C LYS A 124 -14.83 -13.73 -5.50
N THR A 125 -15.00 -13.50 -4.20
CA THR A 125 -13.98 -13.70 -3.17
C THR A 125 -14.42 -14.78 -2.17
N GLN A 126 -13.47 -15.31 -1.41
CA GLN A 126 -13.77 -16.24 -0.32
C GLN A 126 -14.16 -15.45 0.95
N GLY A 127 -15.41 -14.97 1.01
CA GLY A 127 -15.89 -14.07 2.06
C GLY A 127 -15.40 -12.64 1.84
N GLN A 128 -15.27 -11.88 2.94
CA GLN A 128 -14.73 -10.51 2.87
C GLN A 128 -13.26 -10.55 2.47
N LEU A 129 -12.90 -9.78 1.43
CA LEU A 129 -11.50 -9.63 0.99
C LEU A 129 -10.67 -9.07 2.16
N LYS A 130 -9.54 -9.73 2.45
CA LYS A 130 -8.68 -9.34 3.57
C LYS A 130 -7.66 -8.29 3.19
N THR A 131 -7.28 -8.20 1.91
CA THR A 131 -6.20 -7.31 1.49
C THR A 131 -6.28 -6.98 -0.01
N PHE A 132 -5.88 -5.76 -0.36
CA PHE A 132 -5.87 -5.25 -1.72
C PHE A 132 -4.58 -4.48 -1.99
N GLN A 133 -3.86 -4.85 -3.05
CA GLN A 133 -2.62 -4.19 -3.47
C GLN A 133 -2.93 -3.10 -4.49
N ASN A 134 -2.71 -1.86 -4.10
CA ASN A 134 -2.93 -0.65 -4.91
C ASN A 134 -1.63 -0.08 -5.51
N HIS A 135 -0.49 -0.75 -5.26
CA HIS A 135 0.86 -0.39 -5.67
C HIS A 135 1.43 0.91 -5.05
N ALA A 136 0.85 1.40 -3.96
CA ALA A 136 1.51 2.39 -3.11
C ALA A 136 2.39 1.67 -2.09
N ILE A 137 3.67 2.03 -2.02
CA ILE A 137 4.66 1.39 -1.15
C ILE A 137 4.28 1.53 0.34
N ALA A 138 3.69 2.67 0.73
CA ALA A 138 3.20 2.87 2.09
C ALA A 138 2.14 1.83 2.51
N CYS A 139 1.40 1.23 1.55
CA CYS A 139 0.40 0.20 1.82
C CYS A 139 0.99 -1.22 1.89
N ASP A 140 2.22 -1.46 1.42
CA ASP A 140 2.81 -2.80 1.37
C ASP A 140 2.95 -3.43 2.76
N ALA A 141 3.28 -2.62 3.76
CA ALA A 141 3.37 -3.06 5.14
C ALA A 141 2.01 -3.50 5.73
N TRP A 142 0.89 -3.01 5.19
CA TRP A 142 -0.44 -3.36 5.68
C TRP A 142 -0.86 -4.81 5.36
N HIS A 143 -0.21 -5.45 4.37
CA HIS A 143 -0.42 -6.87 4.09
C HIS A 143 0.18 -7.78 5.18
N LEU A 144 1.25 -7.31 5.86
CA LEU A 144 2.03 -8.07 6.84
C LEU A 144 1.23 -8.45 8.08
N ARG A 145 0.18 -7.69 8.41
CA ARG A 145 -0.75 -7.98 9.51
C ARG A 145 -1.47 -9.32 9.36
N LEU A 146 -1.50 -9.89 8.14
CA LEU A 146 -2.13 -11.18 7.86
C LEU A 146 -1.26 -12.36 8.27
N PHE A 147 0.01 -12.13 8.58
CA PHE A 147 0.89 -13.15 9.14
C PHE A 147 0.53 -13.42 10.61
N ASP A 148 0.20 -14.66 10.93
CA ASP A 148 -0.15 -15.08 12.28
C ASP A 148 1.11 -15.54 13.04
N ARG A 149 1.68 -14.65 13.85
CA ARG A 149 2.89 -14.92 14.64
C ARG A 149 2.70 -15.98 15.73
N SER A 150 1.48 -16.40 16.04
CA SER A 150 1.22 -17.48 17.00
C SER A 150 1.40 -18.87 16.41
N LYS A 151 1.42 -18.99 15.08
CA LYS A 151 1.66 -20.26 14.37
C LYS A 151 3.15 -20.52 14.19
N SER A 152 3.50 -21.81 14.15
CA SER A 152 4.88 -22.24 13.87
C SER A 152 5.24 -22.25 12.39
N GLU A 153 4.22 -22.17 11.51
CA GLU A 153 4.42 -22.16 10.06
C GLU A 153 5.07 -20.86 9.61
N ASN A 154 6.17 -20.96 8.90
CA ASN A 154 6.91 -19.84 8.33
C ASN A 154 7.71 -20.32 7.10
N PRO A 155 7.43 -19.88 5.87
CA PRO A 155 6.45 -18.83 5.50
C PRO A 155 4.99 -19.25 5.61
N GLN A 156 4.08 -18.26 5.68
CA GLN A 156 2.62 -18.46 5.65
C GLN A 156 2.01 -17.95 4.36
N ASN A 157 1.06 -18.71 3.82
CA ASN A 157 0.20 -18.22 2.75
C ASN A 157 -0.87 -17.31 3.35
N ILE A 158 -0.93 -16.06 2.91
CA ILE A 158 -1.90 -15.06 3.40
C ILE A 158 -3.25 -15.10 2.69
N GLY A 159 -3.42 -16.08 1.78
CA GLY A 159 -4.66 -16.26 1.03
C GLY A 159 -4.76 -15.38 -0.21
N GLU A 160 -6.00 -15.19 -0.66
CA GLU A 160 -6.30 -14.38 -1.82
C GLU A 160 -6.01 -12.90 -1.60
N MET A 161 -5.31 -12.31 -2.55
CA MET A 161 -5.04 -10.87 -2.64
C MET A 161 -5.47 -10.37 -4.02
N MET A 162 -6.28 -9.32 -4.05
CA MET A 162 -6.61 -8.61 -5.28
C MET A 162 -5.64 -7.45 -5.49
N LEU A 163 -5.30 -7.20 -6.76
CA LEU A 163 -4.43 -6.12 -7.19
C LEU A 163 -5.19 -5.16 -8.11
N SER A 164 -4.76 -3.90 -8.14
CA SER A 164 -5.27 -2.89 -9.09
C SER A 164 -4.63 -3.00 -10.49
N SER A 165 -3.64 -3.86 -10.66
CA SER A 165 -2.92 -4.09 -11.92
C SER A 165 -2.16 -5.42 -11.86
N PRO A 166 -2.05 -6.18 -12.97
CA PRO A 166 -1.19 -7.36 -13.06
C PRO A 166 0.31 -7.02 -13.22
N ASP A 167 0.64 -5.77 -13.46
CA ASP A 167 2.02 -5.29 -13.60
C ASP A 167 2.59 -4.89 -12.24
N HIS A 168 3.80 -5.36 -11.90
CA HIS A 168 4.44 -5.10 -10.61
C HIS A 168 4.72 -3.62 -10.34
N ARG A 169 4.80 -2.78 -11.37
CA ARG A 169 4.91 -1.31 -11.24
C ARG A 169 3.52 -0.65 -11.17
N GLY A 170 2.44 -1.45 -11.35
CA GLY A 170 1.09 -0.95 -11.50
C GLY A 170 0.92 -0.07 -12.74
N ALA A 171 1.63 -0.36 -13.85
CA ALA A 171 1.71 0.49 -15.03
C ALA A 171 0.63 0.20 -16.09
N THR A 172 -0.36 -0.62 -15.79
CA THR A 172 -1.54 -0.81 -16.65
C THR A 172 -2.67 0.12 -16.24
N GLY A 173 -3.68 0.26 -17.09
CA GLY A 173 -4.98 0.81 -16.69
C GLY A 173 -5.56 0.01 -15.51
N PRO A 174 -6.31 0.65 -14.59
CA PRO A 174 -6.84 -0.04 -13.41
C PRO A 174 -7.78 -1.19 -13.77
N MET A 175 -7.53 -2.36 -13.17
CA MET A 175 -8.35 -3.56 -13.31
C MET A 175 -8.13 -4.49 -12.12
N LEU A 176 -9.12 -5.34 -11.79
CA LEU A 176 -8.94 -6.39 -10.80
C LEU A 176 -8.10 -7.54 -11.35
N PHE A 177 -7.12 -7.94 -10.56
CA PHE A 177 -6.30 -9.12 -10.80
C PHE A 177 -6.10 -9.88 -9.49
N SER A 178 -6.28 -11.21 -9.49
CA SER A 178 -6.19 -12.03 -8.27
C SER A 178 -4.90 -12.83 -8.26
N ILE A 179 -4.24 -12.84 -7.11
CA ILE A 179 -3.07 -13.67 -6.82
C ILE A 179 -3.20 -14.28 -5.42
N THR A 180 -2.24 -15.13 -5.08
CA THR A 180 -1.93 -15.49 -3.69
C THR A 180 -0.54 -15.01 -3.35
N SER A 181 -0.24 -14.81 -2.07
CA SER A 181 1.09 -14.41 -1.63
C SER A 181 1.51 -15.17 -0.39
N ASN A 182 2.82 -15.40 -0.27
CA ASN A 182 3.43 -16.00 0.92
C ASN A 182 4.30 -14.96 1.61
N ILE A 183 4.18 -14.88 2.93
CA ILE A 183 4.96 -13.98 3.79
C ILE A 183 5.77 -14.82 4.77
N GLU A 184 7.06 -14.51 4.88
CA GLU A 184 7.98 -15.00 5.90
C GLU A 184 8.18 -13.93 6.97
N PHE A 185 8.07 -14.28 8.24
CA PHE A 185 8.53 -13.43 9.34
C PHE A 185 10.01 -13.69 9.56
N VAL A 186 10.83 -12.66 9.42
CA VAL A 186 12.29 -12.74 9.54
C VAL A 186 12.74 -12.42 10.97
N GLY A 187 12.12 -11.43 11.63
CA GLY A 187 12.47 -11.06 13.00
C GLY A 187 12.02 -9.68 13.43
N GLU A 188 12.49 -9.30 14.61
CA GLU A 188 12.33 -7.97 15.19
C GLU A 188 13.70 -7.31 15.31
N GLU A 189 13.80 -6.05 14.94
CA GLU A 189 15.06 -5.31 15.04
C GLU A 189 14.83 -3.81 15.19
N SER A 190 15.83 -3.08 15.66
CA SER A 190 15.82 -1.62 15.60
C SER A 190 16.30 -1.17 14.23
N VAL A 191 15.51 -0.36 13.55
CA VAL A 191 15.77 0.14 12.20
C VAL A 191 15.94 1.64 12.21
N THR A 192 17.04 2.13 11.65
CA THR A 192 17.26 3.54 11.38
C THR A 192 17.05 3.81 9.90
N VAL A 193 16.14 4.75 9.60
CA VAL A 193 15.89 5.35 8.29
C VAL A 193 16.04 6.87 8.42
N LYS A 194 16.01 7.60 7.32
CA LYS A 194 16.20 9.06 7.37
C LYS A 194 15.14 9.78 8.21
N ALA A 195 13.92 9.23 8.29
CA ALA A 195 12.84 9.76 9.12
C ALA A 195 13.02 9.52 10.63
N GLY A 196 13.93 8.63 11.07
CA GLY A 196 14.18 8.33 12.48
C GLY A 196 14.62 6.90 12.75
N THR A 197 14.63 6.53 14.05
CA THR A 197 14.92 5.17 14.51
C THR A 197 13.66 4.57 15.13
N PHE A 198 13.35 3.33 14.76
CA PHE A 198 12.09 2.66 15.11
C PHE A 198 12.34 1.21 15.55
N ASP A 199 11.53 0.73 16.48
CA ASP A 199 11.38 -0.71 16.71
C ASP A 199 10.55 -1.27 15.55
N ALA A 200 11.11 -2.24 14.84
CA ALA A 200 10.56 -2.72 13.58
C ALA A 200 10.33 -4.23 13.57
N LEU A 201 9.33 -4.63 12.80
CA LEU A 201 9.10 -6.00 12.35
C LEU A 201 9.65 -6.13 10.94
N HIS A 202 10.46 -7.15 10.70
CA HIS A 202 11.00 -7.52 9.41
C HIS A 202 10.25 -8.73 8.85
N TYR A 203 9.69 -8.56 7.66
CA TYR A 203 9.03 -9.61 6.90
C TYR A 203 9.59 -9.68 5.48
N ARG A 204 9.33 -10.80 4.81
CA ARG A 204 9.68 -11.02 3.41
C ARG A 204 8.50 -11.61 2.64
N PHE A 205 8.11 -10.99 1.53
CA PHE A 205 7.29 -11.64 0.54
C PHE A 205 8.15 -12.62 -0.26
N VAL A 206 7.80 -13.91 -0.23
CA VAL A 206 8.62 -15.00 -0.78
C VAL A 206 8.00 -15.71 -1.97
N GLY A 207 6.88 -15.22 -2.48
CA GLY A 207 6.25 -15.73 -3.68
C GLY A 207 4.92 -15.05 -3.95
N THR A 208 4.67 -14.78 -5.21
CA THR A 208 3.45 -14.17 -5.74
C THR A 208 2.95 -14.95 -6.95
N PRO A 209 2.61 -16.24 -6.78
CA PRO A 209 2.15 -17.06 -7.90
C PRO A 209 0.90 -16.45 -8.52
N GLY A 210 0.85 -16.45 -9.85
CA GLY A 210 -0.25 -15.87 -10.62
C GLY A 210 0.07 -14.55 -11.30
N LEU A 211 1.15 -13.84 -10.92
CA LEU A 211 1.61 -12.69 -11.69
C LEU A 211 2.19 -13.10 -13.04
N PRO A 212 1.99 -12.33 -14.12
CA PRO A 212 2.60 -12.58 -15.44
C PRO A 212 4.13 -12.66 -15.39
N GLN A 213 4.75 -11.87 -14.51
CA GLN A 213 6.14 -11.98 -14.12
C GLN A 213 6.21 -12.09 -12.61
N GLU A 214 6.80 -13.19 -12.11
CA GLU A 214 6.94 -13.41 -10.68
C GLU A 214 7.77 -12.29 -10.06
N HIS A 215 7.26 -11.73 -8.96
CA HIS A 215 7.95 -10.70 -8.21
C HIS A 215 9.13 -11.33 -7.45
N PRO A 216 10.35 -10.75 -7.53
CA PRO A 216 11.46 -11.21 -6.69
C PRO A 216 11.12 -11.13 -5.19
N PRO A 217 11.80 -11.89 -4.32
CA PRO A 217 11.64 -11.73 -2.89
C PRO A 217 11.78 -10.27 -2.47
N TYR A 218 10.85 -9.83 -1.62
CA TYR A 218 10.73 -8.45 -1.20
C TYR A 218 10.74 -8.35 0.32
N ASP A 219 11.82 -7.81 0.87
CA ASP A 219 11.96 -7.54 2.29
C ASP A 219 11.27 -6.23 2.65
N VAL A 220 10.47 -6.24 3.71
CA VAL A 220 9.72 -5.07 4.21
C VAL A 220 9.88 -4.96 5.71
N TRP A 221 10.20 -3.76 6.17
CA TRP A 221 10.25 -3.38 7.58
C TRP A 221 9.14 -2.39 7.88
N CYS A 222 8.39 -2.65 8.93
CA CYS A 222 7.32 -1.78 9.41
C CYS A 222 7.44 -1.57 10.92
N THR A 223 6.73 -0.56 11.44
CA THR A 223 6.69 -0.29 12.88
C THR A 223 6.06 -1.46 13.65
N ASN A 224 6.57 -1.71 14.87
CA ASN A 224 6.05 -2.73 15.81
C ASN A 224 5.05 -2.12 16.81
N ASP A 225 4.12 -1.29 16.34
CA ASP A 225 3.13 -0.58 17.17
C ASP A 225 1.67 -0.96 16.82
N GLY A 226 1.49 -1.91 15.87
CA GLY A 226 0.19 -2.34 15.37
C GLY A 226 -0.40 -1.43 14.28
N ASP A 227 0.25 -0.33 13.92
CA ASP A 227 -0.16 0.52 12.78
C ASP A 227 0.55 0.13 11.47
N PHE A 228 1.56 -0.75 11.53
CA PHE A 228 2.28 -1.27 10.37
C PHE A 228 2.71 -0.17 9.40
N LEU A 229 3.29 0.93 9.95
CA LEU A 229 3.83 1.98 9.11
C LEU A 229 5.06 1.47 8.38
N PHE A 230 5.10 1.64 7.07
CA PHE A 230 6.24 1.28 6.24
C PHE A 230 7.49 2.09 6.63
N LEU A 231 8.62 1.44 6.84
CA LEU A 231 9.91 2.06 7.18
C LEU A 231 10.92 1.96 6.04
N LYS A 232 11.16 0.76 5.57
CA LYS A 232 12.04 0.49 4.44
C LYS A 232 11.63 -0.80 3.72
N GLY A 233 12.12 -0.97 2.50
CA GLY A 233 11.96 -2.21 1.74
C GLY A 233 13.12 -2.44 0.79
N ALA A 234 13.39 -3.71 0.47
CA ALA A 234 14.45 -4.10 -0.44
C ALA A 234 13.98 -5.22 -1.38
N VAL A 235 14.08 -4.99 -2.67
CA VAL A 235 13.74 -5.97 -3.71
C VAL A 235 15.01 -6.34 -4.47
N GLY A 236 15.32 -7.63 -4.50
CA GLY A 236 16.47 -8.18 -5.23
C GLY A 236 16.17 -8.50 -6.70
N GLY A 237 16.85 -9.53 -7.21
CA GLY A 237 16.64 -10.07 -8.55
C GLY A 237 16.81 -9.03 -9.66
N TYR A 238 15.86 -8.98 -10.59
CA TYR A 238 15.88 -8.04 -11.72
C TYR A 238 15.49 -6.61 -11.34
N MET A 239 14.83 -6.39 -10.19
CA MET A 239 14.36 -5.05 -9.76
C MET A 239 15.47 -4.24 -9.12
N GLN A 240 16.23 -4.82 -8.20
CA GLN A 240 17.34 -4.20 -7.47
C GLN A 240 16.98 -2.78 -7.00
N THR A 241 15.95 -2.71 -6.17
CA THR A 241 15.36 -1.45 -5.68
C THR A 241 15.34 -1.46 -4.15
N TYR A 242 15.63 -0.31 -3.57
CA TYR A 242 15.51 -0.05 -2.14
C TYR A 242 14.53 1.11 -1.92
N TYR A 243 13.68 0.98 -0.91
CA TYR A 243 12.70 1.98 -0.51
C TYR A 243 12.99 2.44 0.92
N GLU A 244 12.88 3.73 1.18
CA GLU A 244 13.18 4.29 2.49
C GLU A 244 12.20 5.42 2.86
N LEU A 245 11.63 5.36 4.07
CA LEU A 245 10.88 6.45 4.67
C LEU A 245 11.85 7.56 5.06
N VAL A 246 11.73 8.74 4.44
CA VAL A 246 12.67 9.85 4.64
C VAL A 246 12.09 11.03 5.40
N GLU A 247 10.77 11.18 5.39
CA GLU A 247 10.06 12.22 6.13
C GLU A 247 8.84 11.60 6.82
N LEU A 248 8.58 12.01 8.07
CA LEU A 248 7.44 11.57 8.85
C LEU A 248 6.99 12.68 9.81
N GLU A 249 5.72 13.05 9.70
CA GLU A 249 5.06 14.01 10.60
C GLU A 249 3.78 13.37 11.17
N ASN A 250 3.56 13.51 12.46
CA ASN A 250 2.39 13.04 13.18
C ASN A 250 1.62 14.23 13.76
N SER A 251 0.30 14.27 13.57
CA SER A 251 -0.56 15.34 14.11
C SER A 251 -1.90 14.81 14.63
#